data_10f2894e7d439ec672937b40e0b86e0d
#
_entry.id   10f2894e7d439ec672937b40e0b86e0d
#
_cell.length_a   1.000
_cell.length_b   1.000
_cell.length_c   1.000
_cell.angle_alpha   90.00
_cell.angle_beta   90.00
_cell.angle_gamma   90.00
#
_symmetry.space_group_name_H-M   'P 1'
#
loop_
_entity.id
_entity.type
_entity.pdbx_description
1 polymer ?
#
loop_
_entity_poly.entity_id
_entity_poly.type
_entity_poly.pdbx_seq_one_letter_code
_entity_poly.pdbx_strand_id
1 'polypeptide(L)'
;MDACNKQILEAFEHRMDIASRIGDVKRSLGLRVTDPRRERQILSAIADQASPEFKSYATVLFSLLMEVSSAYQEHRMRPTSPLRERIEQALETTPKLFPQFASVACQGVDGAYSQLAAEKIFKRPNITF
;
A
#
# COMPACT_ATOMS: atom_id res chain seq x y z
N MET A 1 17.60 -4.66 18.51
CA MET A 1 16.51 -4.65 17.50
C MET A 1 16.16 -3.23 17.07
N ASP A 2 15.89 -2.28 18.00
CA ASP A 2 15.41 -0.93 17.63
C ASP A 2 16.38 -0.13 16.76
N ALA A 3 17.68 -0.17 17.04
CA ALA A 3 18.69 0.46 16.21
C ALA A 3 18.74 -0.13 14.79
N CYS A 4 18.60 -1.44 14.65
CA CYS A 4 18.54 -2.11 13.35
C CYS A 4 17.26 -1.72 12.59
N ASN A 5 16.10 -1.71 13.27
CA ASN A 5 14.84 -1.27 12.67
C ASN A 5 14.92 0.18 12.16
N LYS A 6 15.56 1.05 12.92
CA LYS A 6 15.80 2.44 12.50
C LYS A 6 16.64 2.52 11.23
N GLN A 7 17.74 1.77 11.14
CA GLN A 7 18.57 1.72 9.94
C GLN A 7 17.81 1.18 8.72
N ILE A 8 16.97 0.17 8.91
CA ILE A 8 16.12 -0.36 7.83
C ILE A 8 15.14 0.70 7.36
N LEU A 9 14.49 1.43 8.27
CA LEU A 9 13.57 2.50 7.92
C LEU A 9 14.26 3.63 7.15
N GLU A 10 15.42 4.10 7.63
CA GLU A 10 16.21 5.13 6.95
C GLU A 10 16.63 4.69 5.54
N ALA A 11 17.09 3.45 5.39
CA ALA A 11 17.45 2.89 4.09
C ALA A 11 16.23 2.76 3.16
N PHE A 12 15.08 2.37 3.69
CA PHE A 12 13.83 2.30 2.95
C PHE A 12 13.38 3.68 2.47
N GLU A 13 13.35 4.69 3.33
CA GLU A 13 12.97 6.06 2.98
C GLU A 13 13.90 6.64 1.90
N HIS A 14 15.21 6.45 2.05
CA HIS A 14 16.19 6.85 1.04
C HIS A 14 15.94 6.16 -0.30
N ARG A 15 15.63 4.85 -0.28
CA ARG A 15 15.30 4.10 -1.49
C ARG A 15 14.02 4.63 -2.15
N MET A 16 13.02 5.01 -1.39
CA MET A 16 11.77 5.59 -1.91
C MET A 16 11.98 6.97 -2.53
N ASP A 17 12.87 7.79 -1.97
CA ASP A 17 13.26 9.08 -2.57
C ASP A 17 13.93 8.87 -3.94
N ILE A 18 14.86 7.93 -4.05
CA ILE A 18 15.49 7.57 -5.32
C ILE A 18 14.44 7.07 -6.33
N ALA A 19 13.53 6.19 -5.89
CA ALA A 19 12.45 5.67 -6.72
C ALA A 19 11.53 6.79 -7.23
N SER A 20 11.25 7.79 -6.40
CA SER A 20 10.49 8.98 -6.78
C SER A 20 11.16 9.74 -7.92
N ARG A 21 12.45 10.04 -7.78
CA ARG A 21 13.23 10.76 -8.82
C ARG A 21 13.32 9.97 -10.14
N ILE A 22 13.48 8.66 -10.05
CA ILE A 22 13.43 7.77 -11.23
C ILE A 22 12.05 7.84 -11.89
N GLY A 23 10.97 7.83 -11.10
CA GLY A 23 9.60 7.97 -11.59
C GLY A 23 9.39 9.29 -12.36
N ASP A 24 9.90 10.40 -11.83
CA ASP A 24 9.81 11.71 -12.49
C ASP A 24 10.54 11.73 -13.85
N VAL A 25 11.72 11.12 -13.93
CA VAL A 25 12.47 10.96 -15.19
C VAL A 25 11.72 10.05 -16.16
N LYS A 26 11.20 8.91 -15.70
CA LYS A 26 10.40 8.02 -16.55
C LYS A 26 9.16 8.71 -17.12
N ARG A 27 8.49 9.53 -16.30
CA ARG A 27 7.34 10.34 -16.72
C ARG A 27 7.72 11.30 -17.83
N SER A 28 8.81 12.06 -17.67
CA SER A 28 9.26 13.01 -18.67
C SER A 28 9.64 12.36 -20.01
N LEU A 29 10.07 11.12 -19.97
CA LEU A 29 10.46 10.33 -21.15
C LEU A 29 9.33 9.43 -21.69
N GLY A 30 8.15 9.43 -21.09
CA GLY A 30 7.04 8.55 -21.49
C GLY A 30 7.31 7.05 -21.28
N LEU A 31 8.23 6.69 -20.36
CA LEU A 31 8.61 5.32 -20.10
C LEU A 31 7.69 4.65 -19.08
N ARG A 32 7.58 3.33 -19.18
CA ARG A 32 6.83 2.52 -18.19
C ARG A 32 7.56 2.49 -16.84
N VAL A 33 6.79 2.43 -15.74
CA VAL A 33 7.33 2.29 -14.39
C VAL A 33 8.07 0.97 -14.23
N THR A 34 7.44 -0.12 -14.62
CA THR A 34 7.95 -1.48 -14.47
C THR A 34 8.91 -1.87 -15.60
N ASP A 35 10.02 -2.50 -15.25
CA ASP A 35 10.96 -3.14 -16.17
C ASP A 35 11.27 -4.55 -15.65
N PRO A 36 10.54 -5.58 -16.12
CA PRO A 36 10.69 -6.95 -15.63
C PRO A 36 12.09 -7.55 -15.86
N ARG A 37 12.81 -7.06 -16.87
CA ARG A 37 14.19 -7.50 -17.12
C ARG A 37 15.13 -6.97 -16.04
N ARG A 38 15.00 -5.68 -15.72
CA ARG A 38 15.80 -5.03 -14.69
C ARG A 38 15.49 -5.59 -13.30
N GLU A 39 14.24 -5.87 -13.03
CA GLU A 39 13.80 -6.47 -11.77
C GLU A 39 14.45 -7.84 -11.55
N ARG A 40 14.44 -8.71 -12.57
CA ARG A 40 15.12 -10.01 -12.50
C ARG A 40 16.63 -9.88 -12.28
N GLN A 41 17.29 -8.93 -12.93
CA GLN A 41 18.71 -8.67 -12.71
C GLN A 41 19.00 -8.25 -11.27
N ILE A 42 18.19 -7.40 -10.69
CA ILE A 42 18.34 -6.96 -9.29
C ILE A 42 18.17 -8.15 -8.35
N LEU A 43 17.10 -8.95 -8.53
CA LEU A 43 16.85 -10.12 -7.68
C LEU A 43 17.97 -11.16 -7.76
N SER A 44 18.51 -11.40 -8.97
CA SER A 44 19.66 -12.27 -9.13
C SER A 44 20.89 -11.75 -8.37
N ALA A 45 21.20 -10.47 -8.52
CA ALA A 45 22.33 -9.86 -7.84
C ALA A 45 22.19 -9.90 -6.30
N ILE A 46 20.97 -9.67 -5.79
CA ILE A 46 20.67 -9.78 -4.34
C ILE A 46 20.85 -11.23 -3.87
N ALA A 47 20.35 -12.19 -4.65
CA ALA A 47 20.47 -13.59 -4.32
C ALA A 47 21.94 -14.06 -4.29
N ASP A 48 22.81 -13.48 -5.13
CA ASP A 48 24.23 -13.81 -5.18
C ASP A 48 25.05 -13.14 -4.06
N GLN A 49 24.59 -12.00 -3.56
CA GLN A 49 25.23 -11.26 -2.46
C GLN A 49 24.79 -11.75 -1.08
N ALA A 50 23.59 -12.31 -0.98
CA ALA A 50 23.07 -12.80 0.29
C ALA A 50 23.78 -14.09 0.73
N SER A 51 23.98 -14.26 2.03
CA SER A 51 24.44 -15.54 2.57
C SER A 51 23.45 -16.67 2.24
N PRO A 52 23.92 -17.90 2.07
CA PRO A 52 23.07 -19.02 1.64
C PRO A 52 21.82 -19.22 2.49
N GLU A 53 21.93 -18.98 3.80
CA GLU A 53 20.84 -19.10 4.76
C GLU A 53 19.74 -18.06 4.52
N PHE A 54 20.08 -16.84 4.09
CA PHE A 54 19.14 -15.74 3.93
C PHE A 54 18.75 -15.45 2.48
N LYS A 55 19.29 -16.19 1.53
CA LYS A 55 19.11 -15.96 0.10
C LYS A 55 17.63 -15.86 -0.32
N SER A 56 16.80 -16.80 0.12
CA SER A 56 15.37 -16.81 -0.20
C SER A 56 14.63 -15.64 0.46
N TYR A 57 14.93 -15.36 1.71
CA TYR A 57 14.30 -14.26 2.45
C TYR A 57 14.68 -12.90 1.88
N ALA A 58 15.94 -12.70 1.52
CA ALA A 58 16.40 -11.50 0.85
C ALA A 58 15.69 -11.28 -0.49
N THR A 59 15.55 -12.34 -1.29
CA THR A 59 14.82 -12.26 -2.57
C THR A 59 13.37 -11.83 -2.39
N VAL A 60 12.66 -12.40 -1.40
CA VAL A 60 11.27 -12.01 -1.09
C VAL A 60 11.19 -10.56 -0.63
N LEU A 61 12.08 -10.14 0.29
CA LEU A 61 12.12 -8.76 0.77
C LEU A 61 12.34 -7.76 -0.37
N PHE A 62 13.31 -8.02 -1.23
CA PHE A 62 13.62 -7.12 -2.35
C PHE A 62 12.55 -7.13 -3.44
N SER A 63 11.86 -8.25 -3.66
CA SER A 63 10.67 -8.30 -4.52
C SER A 63 9.58 -7.36 -4.01
N LEU A 64 9.27 -7.43 -2.71
CA LEU A 64 8.29 -6.54 -2.07
C LEU A 64 8.73 -5.06 -2.15
N LEU A 65 10.01 -4.77 -1.91
CA LEU A 65 10.53 -3.41 -2.02
C LEU A 65 10.40 -2.84 -3.44
N MET A 66 10.55 -3.67 -4.48
CA MET A 66 10.35 -3.24 -5.87
C MET A 66 8.88 -3.00 -6.16
N GLU A 67 8.00 -3.89 -5.72
CA GLU A 67 6.55 -3.74 -5.86
C GLU A 67 6.05 -2.44 -5.21
N VAL A 68 6.41 -2.19 -3.95
CA VAL A 68 6.06 -0.96 -3.22
C VAL A 68 6.59 0.28 -3.94
N SER A 69 7.82 0.24 -4.46
CA SER A 69 8.41 1.37 -5.20
C SER A 69 7.71 1.63 -6.52
N SER A 70 7.32 0.59 -7.24
CA SER A 70 6.57 0.71 -8.49
C SER A 70 5.17 1.26 -8.25
N ALA A 71 4.47 0.76 -7.24
CA ALA A 71 3.16 1.26 -6.83
C ALA A 71 3.22 2.76 -6.43
N TYR A 72 4.26 3.17 -5.71
CA TYR A 72 4.47 4.57 -5.34
C TYR A 72 4.72 5.45 -6.56
N GLN A 73 5.58 5.02 -7.50
CA GLN A 73 5.81 5.74 -8.76
C GLN A 73 4.52 5.86 -9.58
N GLU A 74 3.77 4.78 -9.75
CA GLU A 74 2.50 4.77 -10.47
C GLU A 74 1.48 5.72 -9.85
N HIS A 75 1.38 5.73 -8.51
CA HIS A 75 0.49 6.64 -7.80
C HIS A 75 0.85 8.11 -8.11
N ARG A 76 2.11 8.46 -8.09
CA ARG A 76 2.60 9.81 -8.41
C ARG A 76 2.45 10.17 -9.89
N MET A 77 2.50 9.18 -10.79
CA MET A 77 2.39 9.38 -12.22
C MET A 77 0.95 9.48 -12.72
N ARG A 78 -0.04 9.07 -11.92
CA ARG A 78 -1.45 9.15 -12.31
C ARG A 78 -1.85 10.61 -12.50
N PRO A 79 -2.47 10.96 -13.65
CA PRO A 79 -3.03 12.29 -13.83
C PRO A 79 -4.14 12.52 -12.80
N THR A 80 -4.25 13.74 -12.33
CA THR A 80 -5.41 14.17 -11.55
C THR A 80 -6.66 14.08 -12.43
N SER A 81 -7.74 13.56 -11.88
CA SER A 81 -9.04 13.55 -12.55
C SER A 81 -10.08 14.20 -11.64
N PRO A 82 -11.12 14.83 -12.20
CA PRO A 82 -12.19 15.43 -11.38
C PRO A 82 -12.83 14.45 -10.40
N LEU A 83 -12.90 13.16 -10.78
CA LEU A 83 -13.41 12.12 -9.90
C LEU A 83 -12.45 11.86 -8.73
N ARG A 84 -11.16 11.81 -8.99
CA ARG A 84 -10.14 11.64 -7.95
C ARG A 84 -10.17 12.80 -6.96
N GLU A 85 -10.21 14.03 -7.43
CA GLU A 85 -10.30 15.23 -6.58
C GLU A 85 -11.54 15.20 -5.69
N ARG A 86 -12.70 14.78 -6.24
CA ARG A 86 -13.93 14.61 -5.45
C ARG A 86 -13.81 13.51 -4.40
N ILE A 87 -13.14 12.41 -4.70
CA ILE A 87 -12.89 11.32 -3.73
C ILE A 87 -11.94 11.80 -2.63
N GLU A 88 -10.85 12.45 -2.96
CA GLU A 88 -9.89 12.99 -2.01
C GLU A 88 -10.55 14.03 -1.10
N GLN A 89 -11.34 14.94 -1.64
CA GLN A 89 -12.12 15.90 -0.87
C GLN A 89 -13.13 15.22 0.04
N ALA A 90 -13.83 14.19 -0.43
CA ALA A 90 -14.77 13.44 0.39
C ALA A 90 -14.06 12.71 1.54
N LEU A 91 -12.85 12.14 1.31
CA LEU A 91 -12.06 11.51 2.35
C LEU A 91 -11.57 12.52 3.41
N GLU A 92 -11.20 13.73 3.01
CA GLU A 92 -10.80 14.80 3.94
C GLU A 92 -11.96 15.32 4.78
N THR A 93 -13.14 15.47 4.17
CA THR A 93 -14.32 16.02 4.83
C THR A 93 -15.14 14.98 5.60
N THR A 94 -14.95 13.69 5.31
CA THR A 94 -15.66 12.61 6.01
C THR A 94 -15.05 12.41 7.41
N PRO A 95 -15.87 12.39 8.46
CA PRO A 95 -15.40 12.14 9.81
C PRO A 95 -14.65 10.80 9.90
N LYS A 96 -13.43 10.82 10.43
CA LYS A 96 -12.59 9.61 10.62
C LYS A 96 -13.14 8.66 11.70
N LEU A 97 -14.18 9.05 12.41
CA LEU A 97 -14.81 8.24 13.44
C LEU A 97 -16.09 7.62 12.88
N PHE A 98 -16.30 6.35 13.21
CA PHE A 98 -17.58 5.71 12.99
C PHE A 98 -18.70 6.49 13.68
N PRO A 99 -19.91 6.55 13.10
CA PRO A 99 -21.04 7.25 13.70
C PRO A 99 -21.30 6.72 15.12
N GLN A 100 -21.67 7.61 16.02
CA GLN A 100 -22.03 7.22 17.39
C GLN A 100 -23.41 6.54 17.45
N PHE A 101 -24.30 6.90 16.52
CA PHE A 101 -25.63 6.36 16.36
C PHE A 101 -25.84 6.00 14.89
N ALA A 102 -26.30 4.81 14.61
CA ALA A 102 -26.64 4.41 13.26
C ALA A 102 -27.69 3.27 13.30
N SER A 103 -28.57 3.26 12.30
CA SER A 103 -29.36 2.06 11.96
C SER A 103 -28.68 1.41 10.74
N VAL A 104 -28.35 0.15 10.86
CA VAL A 104 -27.64 -0.60 9.83
C VAL A 104 -28.60 -1.62 9.21
N ALA A 105 -28.87 -1.49 7.92
CA ALA A 105 -29.67 -2.47 7.19
C ALA A 105 -28.73 -3.57 6.65
N CYS A 106 -29.04 -4.81 7.00
CA CYS A 106 -28.33 -6.00 6.54
C CYS A 106 -29.22 -6.85 5.63
N GLN A 107 -28.61 -7.47 4.64
CA GLN A 107 -29.32 -8.43 3.79
C GLN A 107 -29.45 -9.77 4.51
N GLY A 108 -30.63 -10.38 4.46
CA GLY A 108 -30.90 -11.71 5.00
C GLY A 108 -31.82 -11.68 6.23
N VAL A 109 -31.87 -12.82 6.89
CA VAL A 109 -32.62 -12.98 8.15
C VAL A 109 -31.70 -12.73 9.34
N ASP A 110 -32.29 -12.58 10.52
CA ASP A 110 -31.56 -12.41 11.77
C ASP A 110 -30.53 -13.55 11.97
N GLY A 111 -29.29 -13.18 12.31
CA GLY A 111 -28.16 -14.09 12.41
C GLY A 111 -27.45 -14.40 11.08
N ALA A 112 -27.82 -13.75 9.97
CA ALA A 112 -27.12 -13.92 8.70
C ALA A 112 -25.65 -13.42 8.76
N TYR A 113 -24.79 -13.94 7.90
CA TYR A 113 -23.38 -13.56 7.85
C TYR A 113 -23.17 -12.05 7.64
N SER A 114 -24.08 -11.39 6.90
CA SER A 114 -24.03 -9.94 6.70
C SER A 114 -24.25 -9.17 8.01
N GLN A 115 -25.17 -9.62 8.86
CA GLN A 115 -25.38 -9.06 10.19
C GLN A 115 -24.16 -9.30 11.09
N LEU A 116 -23.64 -10.54 11.14
CA LEU A 116 -22.45 -10.87 11.93
C LEU A 116 -21.22 -10.05 11.51
N ALA A 117 -21.07 -9.78 10.21
CA ALA A 117 -20.01 -8.92 9.70
C ALA A 117 -20.22 -7.45 10.13
N ALA A 118 -21.43 -6.95 10.04
CA ALA A 118 -21.78 -5.60 10.45
C ALA A 118 -21.58 -5.41 11.96
N GLU A 119 -21.96 -6.36 12.80
CA GLU A 119 -21.74 -6.34 14.26
C GLU A 119 -20.25 -6.32 14.63
N LYS A 120 -19.39 -6.95 13.83
CA LYS A 120 -17.94 -6.87 14.03
C LYS A 120 -17.35 -5.51 13.68
N ILE A 121 -17.94 -4.81 12.72
CA ILE A 121 -17.51 -3.48 12.29
C ILE A 121 -18.05 -2.41 13.22
N PHE A 122 -19.34 -2.49 13.54
CA PHE A 122 -20.08 -1.51 14.36
C PHE A 122 -20.22 -2.00 15.81
N LYS A 123 -19.14 -1.85 16.58
CA LYS A 123 -19.05 -2.37 17.97
C LYS A 123 -19.66 -1.45 19.04
N ARG A 124 -20.39 -0.42 18.66
CA ARG A 124 -20.93 0.55 19.64
C ARG A 124 -22.36 0.19 20.06
N PRO A 125 -22.71 0.41 21.35
CA PRO A 125 -24.02 0.01 21.88
C PRO A 125 -25.21 0.77 21.31
N ASN A 126 -24.99 1.92 20.65
CA ASN A 126 -26.03 2.77 20.08
C ASN A 126 -26.23 2.50 18.57
N ILE A 127 -25.82 1.35 18.08
CA ILE A 127 -26.01 0.93 16.69
C ILE A 127 -27.01 -0.22 16.70
N THR A 128 -28.08 -0.04 15.93
CA THR A 128 -29.15 -1.03 15.74
C THR A 128 -29.07 -1.66 14.37
N PHE A 129 -29.45 -2.91 14.25
CA PHE A 129 -29.43 -3.71 13.02
C PHE A 129 -30.84 -4.04 12.59
#